data_2044de2ed92fc712e88292eae429735d
#
_entry.id   2044de2ed92fc712e88292eae429735d
#
_cell.length_a   1.000
_cell.length_b   1.000
_cell.length_c   1.000
_cell.angle_alpha   90.00
_cell.angle_beta   90.00
_cell.angle_gamma   90.00
#
_symmetry.space_group_name_H-M   'P 1'
#
loop_
_entity.id
_entity.type
_entity.pdbx_description
1 polymer ?
#
loop_
_entity_poly.entity_id
_entity_poly.type
_entity_poly.pdbx_seq_one_letter_code
_entity_poly.pdbx_strand_id
1 'polypeptide(L)'
;MTRPYNFSAGPAAMPEAVLQQAASEMLDWHDAQGRSSGMSVMEMSHRGKEFISIYEKAEAELRELLAVPANFRILFMQGGGLAENAIVPLNLSRGGAMDFVLTGSWSQKSHKEAG
;
A
#
# COMPACT_ATOMS: atom_id res chain seq x y z
N MET A 1 8.14 -19.55 20.52
CA MET A 1 8.59 -20.06 19.20
C MET A 1 9.50 -19.01 18.58
N THR A 2 10.76 -19.33 18.25
CA THR A 2 11.65 -18.37 17.57
C THR A 2 11.28 -18.30 16.09
N ARG A 3 10.93 -17.10 15.59
CA ARG A 3 10.64 -16.90 14.17
C ARG A 3 11.95 -17.01 13.37
N PRO A 4 11.97 -17.72 12.23
CA PRO A 4 13.14 -17.76 11.36
C PRO A 4 13.38 -16.41 10.69
N TYR A 5 14.63 -16.13 10.31
CA TYR A 5 14.94 -15.04 9.42
C TYR A 5 14.32 -15.29 8.05
N ASN A 6 13.56 -14.34 7.56
CA ASN A 6 12.89 -14.43 6.26
C ASN A 6 13.41 -13.33 5.32
N PHE A 7 14.09 -13.74 4.25
CA PHE A 7 14.64 -12.86 3.22
C PHE A 7 13.88 -13.01 1.88
N SER A 8 12.65 -13.53 1.92
CA SER A 8 11.83 -13.68 0.71
C SER A 8 11.51 -12.32 0.12
N ALA A 9 11.81 -12.15 -1.17
CA ALA A 9 11.44 -10.94 -1.90
C ALA A 9 9.92 -10.93 -2.17
N GLY A 10 9.28 -9.80 -1.91
CA GLY A 10 7.83 -9.64 -2.10
C GLY A 10 7.02 -10.01 -0.86
N PRO A 11 6.93 -11.30 -0.43
CA PRO A 11 6.23 -11.64 0.82
C PRO A 11 6.80 -10.91 2.03
N ALA A 12 8.13 -10.85 2.14
CA ALA A 12 8.89 -10.14 3.17
C ALA A 12 8.57 -10.57 4.62
N ALA A 13 9.37 -10.09 5.57
CA ALA A 13 9.08 -10.24 6.98
C ALA A 13 8.30 -9.01 7.47
N MET A 14 7.23 -9.24 8.22
CA MET A 14 6.50 -8.18 8.91
C MET A 14 6.93 -8.11 10.38
N PRO A 15 6.93 -6.94 11.01
CA PRO A 15 7.12 -6.82 12.45
C PRO A 15 6.11 -7.66 13.21
N GLU A 16 6.58 -8.36 14.25
CA GLU A 16 5.72 -9.27 15.03
C GLU A 16 4.56 -8.55 15.69
N ALA A 17 4.78 -7.34 16.21
CA ALA A 17 3.74 -6.52 16.81
C ALA A 17 2.59 -6.22 15.84
N VAL A 18 2.91 -5.95 14.55
CA VAL A 18 1.90 -5.72 13.51
C VAL A 18 1.08 -6.99 13.25
N LEU A 19 1.74 -8.15 13.20
CA LEU A 19 1.05 -9.43 13.01
C LEU A 19 0.14 -9.77 14.19
N GLN A 20 0.59 -9.50 15.42
CA GLN A 20 -0.20 -9.71 16.63
C GLN A 20 -1.42 -8.79 16.65
N GLN A 21 -1.26 -7.52 16.30
CA GLN A 21 -2.37 -6.58 16.19
C GLN A 21 -3.36 -7.06 15.12
N ALA A 22 -2.91 -7.37 13.91
CA ALA A 22 -3.78 -7.88 12.85
C ALA A 22 -4.55 -9.14 13.26
N ALA A 23 -3.89 -10.05 13.98
CA ALA A 23 -4.55 -11.26 14.50
C ALA A 23 -5.60 -10.95 15.56
N SER A 24 -5.36 -10.00 16.45
CA SER A 24 -6.31 -9.59 17.49
C SER A 24 -7.55 -8.88 16.92
N GLU A 25 -7.39 -8.18 15.81
CA GLU A 25 -8.45 -7.43 15.12
C GLU A 25 -9.14 -8.25 14.01
N MET A 26 -8.75 -9.51 13.84
CA MET A 26 -9.23 -10.35 12.71
C MET A 26 -10.75 -10.57 12.72
N LEU A 27 -11.38 -10.63 13.87
CA LEU A 27 -12.83 -10.83 14.01
C LEU A 27 -13.57 -9.55 14.35
N ASP A 28 -12.89 -8.60 14.98
CA ASP A 28 -13.51 -7.36 15.45
C ASP A 28 -12.46 -6.24 15.53
N TRP A 29 -12.53 -5.34 14.60
CA TRP A 29 -11.69 -4.15 14.58
C TRP A 29 -12.22 -3.08 15.55
N HIS A 30 -11.32 -2.42 16.26
CA HIS A 30 -11.63 -1.34 17.19
C HIS A 30 -11.03 -0.02 16.71
N ASP A 31 -11.79 1.06 16.89
CA ASP A 31 -11.30 2.40 16.59
C ASP A 31 -10.29 2.93 17.65
N ALA A 32 -9.77 4.13 17.42
CA ALA A 32 -8.81 4.77 18.33
C ALA A 32 -9.37 5.02 19.76
N GLN A 33 -10.68 4.98 19.93
CA GLN A 33 -11.36 5.10 21.23
C GLN A 33 -11.71 3.74 21.82
N GLY A 34 -11.29 2.63 21.19
CA GLY A 34 -11.56 1.27 21.63
C GLY A 34 -12.99 0.80 21.37
N ARG A 35 -13.74 1.47 20.49
CA ARG A 35 -15.10 1.06 20.14
C ARG A 35 -15.09 -0.03 19.09
N SER A 36 -15.74 -1.14 19.39
CA SER A 36 -15.89 -2.28 18.49
C SER A 36 -16.69 -1.93 17.24
N SER A 37 -16.25 -2.42 16.09
CA SER A 37 -17.01 -2.37 14.85
C SER A 37 -17.92 -3.59 14.66
N GLY A 38 -17.65 -4.69 15.38
CA GLY A 38 -18.33 -5.96 15.23
C GLY A 38 -17.96 -6.72 13.96
N MET A 39 -16.92 -6.30 13.23
CA MET A 39 -16.49 -6.93 11.98
C MET A 39 -14.99 -6.79 11.74
N SER A 40 -14.46 -7.67 10.91
CA SER A 40 -13.09 -7.58 10.38
C SER A 40 -12.94 -6.41 9.41
N VAL A 41 -11.73 -5.85 9.32
CA VAL A 41 -11.39 -4.91 8.25
C VAL A 41 -11.67 -5.50 6.86
N MET A 42 -11.51 -6.82 6.68
CA MET A 42 -11.79 -7.51 5.43
C MET A 42 -13.26 -7.57 5.04
N GLU A 43 -14.17 -7.33 5.99
CA GLU A 43 -15.62 -7.33 5.79
C GLU A 43 -16.19 -5.92 5.62
N MET A 44 -15.39 -4.89 5.89
CA MET A 44 -15.81 -3.50 5.82
C MET A 44 -16.02 -3.03 4.38
N SER A 45 -17.10 -2.29 4.17
CA SER A 45 -17.25 -1.53 2.93
C SER A 45 -16.21 -0.42 2.87
N HIS A 46 -15.53 -0.27 1.73
CA HIS A 46 -14.58 0.84 1.50
C HIS A 46 -15.23 2.24 1.59
N ARG A 47 -16.58 2.32 1.60
CA ARG A 47 -17.35 3.55 1.80
C ARG A 47 -17.87 3.70 3.23
N GLY A 48 -17.63 2.73 4.10
CA GLY A 48 -17.97 2.78 5.50
C GLY A 48 -17.06 3.73 6.27
N LYS A 49 -17.62 4.37 7.30
CA LYS A 49 -16.86 5.33 8.13
C LYS A 49 -15.66 4.70 8.83
N GLU A 50 -15.77 3.43 9.20
CA GLU A 50 -14.70 2.66 9.84
C GLU A 50 -13.52 2.50 8.87
N PHE A 51 -13.78 2.06 7.65
CA PHE A 51 -12.73 1.92 6.63
C PHE A 51 -12.14 3.27 6.22
N ILE A 52 -12.96 4.30 6.08
CA ILE A 52 -12.50 5.66 5.77
C ILE A 52 -11.53 6.14 6.86
N SER A 53 -11.83 5.90 8.14
CA SER A 53 -10.94 6.30 9.23
C SER A 53 -9.59 5.58 9.20
N ILE A 54 -9.57 4.29 8.81
CA ILE A 54 -8.33 3.52 8.61
C ILE A 54 -7.52 4.12 7.46
N TYR A 55 -8.18 4.40 6.35
CA TYR A 55 -7.56 4.99 5.16
C TYR A 55 -6.93 6.36 5.44
N GLU A 56 -7.70 7.26 6.06
CA GLU A 56 -7.25 8.60 6.41
C GLU A 56 -6.06 8.57 7.39
N LYS A 57 -6.11 7.67 8.36
CA LYS A 57 -4.99 7.46 9.29
C LYS A 57 -3.74 6.96 8.56
N ALA A 58 -3.88 5.97 7.68
CA ALA A 58 -2.75 5.44 6.91
C ALA A 58 -2.13 6.52 6.00
N GLU A 59 -2.95 7.36 5.34
CA GLU A 59 -2.46 8.48 4.55
C GLU A 59 -1.72 9.51 5.42
N ALA A 60 -2.28 9.87 6.57
CA ALA A 60 -1.68 10.85 7.48
C ALA A 60 -0.33 10.35 8.02
N GLU A 61 -0.24 9.09 8.43
CA GLU A 61 0.99 8.48 8.93
C GLU A 61 2.07 8.39 7.83
N LEU A 62 1.71 8.01 6.61
CA LEU A 62 2.64 8.02 5.47
C LEU A 62 3.15 9.42 5.17
N ARG A 63 2.27 10.41 5.20
CA ARG A 63 2.60 11.82 4.97
C ARG A 63 3.60 12.32 6.00
N GLU A 64 3.40 11.99 7.27
CA GLU A 64 4.30 12.35 8.36
C GLU A 64 5.64 11.63 8.23
N LEU A 65 5.64 10.30 8.11
CA LEU A 65 6.86 9.47 8.06
C LEU A 65 7.76 9.81 6.87
N LEU A 66 7.17 10.12 5.72
CA LEU A 66 7.90 10.44 4.49
C LEU A 66 8.09 11.95 4.27
N ALA A 67 7.65 12.80 5.24
CA ALA A 67 7.68 14.26 5.14
C ALA A 67 7.06 14.77 3.82
N VAL A 68 5.93 14.19 3.38
CA VAL A 68 5.29 14.54 2.11
C VAL A 68 4.72 15.95 2.17
N PRO A 69 5.15 16.89 1.30
CA PRO A 69 4.64 18.27 1.29
C PRO A 69 3.13 18.33 0.99
N ALA A 70 2.46 19.35 1.51
CA ALA A 70 1.00 19.49 1.38
C ALA A 70 0.49 19.63 -0.07
N ASN A 71 1.36 20.06 -1.00
CA ASN A 71 1.05 20.18 -2.43
C ASN A 71 1.17 18.85 -3.19
N PHE A 72 1.58 17.74 -2.53
CA PHE A 72 1.58 16.39 -3.10
C PHE A 72 0.39 15.60 -2.60
N ARG A 73 -0.15 14.73 -3.45
CA ARG A 73 -1.18 13.76 -3.07
C ARG A 73 -0.57 12.38 -2.93
N ILE A 74 -1.10 11.60 -1.98
CA ILE A 74 -0.80 10.19 -1.82
C ILE A 74 -1.97 9.43 -2.45
N LEU A 75 -1.67 8.50 -3.36
CA LEU A 75 -2.67 7.69 -4.05
C LEU A 75 -2.36 6.21 -3.78
N PHE A 76 -3.34 5.48 -3.26
CA PHE A 76 -3.25 4.03 -3.10
C PHE A 76 -3.83 3.36 -4.36
N MET A 77 -2.95 2.80 -5.19
CA MET A 77 -3.32 2.18 -6.46
C MET A 77 -3.17 0.66 -6.39
N GLN A 78 -4.03 -0.05 -7.07
CA GLN A 78 -3.91 -1.50 -7.25
C GLN A 78 -2.92 -1.84 -8.37
N GLY A 79 -2.36 -3.07 -8.39
CA GLY A 79 -1.51 -3.57 -9.47
C GLY A 79 -0.03 -3.67 -9.13
N GLY A 80 0.37 -3.28 -7.91
CA GLY A 80 1.75 -3.32 -7.44
C GLY A 80 2.68 -2.43 -8.24
N GLY A 81 3.99 -2.51 -7.98
CA GLY A 81 4.99 -1.66 -8.65
C GLY A 81 5.05 -1.83 -10.17
N LEU A 82 4.63 -2.97 -10.70
CA LEU A 82 4.61 -3.18 -12.15
C LEU A 82 3.55 -2.32 -12.84
N ALA A 83 2.34 -2.25 -12.26
CA ALA A 83 1.28 -1.41 -12.81
C ALA A 83 1.60 0.08 -12.68
N GLU A 84 2.32 0.52 -11.64
CA GLU A 84 2.75 1.91 -11.50
C GLU A 84 3.64 2.35 -12.68
N ASN A 85 4.48 1.46 -13.19
CA ASN A 85 5.31 1.74 -14.36
C ASN A 85 4.52 1.91 -15.68
N ALA A 86 3.26 1.48 -15.71
CA ALA A 86 2.33 1.77 -16.82
C ALA A 86 1.43 2.98 -16.49
N ILE A 87 0.91 3.05 -15.27
CA ILE A 87 -0.02 4.10 -14.82
C ILE A 87 0.64 5.49 -14.90
N VAL A 88 1.88 5.61 -14.44
CA VAL A 88 2.62 6.89 -14.44
C VAL A 88 2.81 7.41 -15.88
N PRO A 89 3.37 6.64 -16.82
CA PRO A 89 3.47 7.04 -18.22
C PRO A 89 2.13 7.42 -18.84
N LEU A 90 1.11 6.59 -18.69
CA LEU A 90 -0.22 6.83 -19.27
C LEU A 90 -0.83 8.16 -18.81
N ASN A 91 -0.57 8.58 -17.58
CA ASN A 91 -1.14 9.80 -17.03
C ASN A 91 -0.27 11.04 -17.21
N LEU A 92 1.05 10.91 -17.27
CA LEU A 92 1.97 12.04 -17.21
C LEU A 92 2.74 12.31 -18.49
N SER A 93 2.84 11.36 -19.45
CA SER A 93 3.62 11.54 -20.69
C SER A 93 3.04 12.61 -21.62
N ARG A 94 1.73 12.86 -21.55
CA ARG A 94 1.03 13.77 -22.48
C ARG A 94 1.30 13.45 -23.95
N GLY A 95 1.53 12.18 -24.28
CA GLY A 95 1.90 11.73 -25.62
C GLY A 95 3.37 11.97 -26.00
N GLY A 96 4.20 12.40 -25.07
CA GLY A 96 5.63 12.56 -25.27
C GLY A 96 6.43 11.26 -25.11
N ALA A 97 7.71 11.30 -25.48
CA ALA A 97 8.64 10.21 -25.28
C ALA A 97 8.95 10.00 -23.79
N MET A 98 9.21 8.75 -23.42
CA MET A 98 9.59 8.35 -22.07
C MET A 98 10.83 7.46 -22.11
N ASP A 99 11.72 7.66 -21.15
CA ASP A 99 12.93 6.88 -21.00
C ASP A 99 12.77 5.85 -19.88
N PHE A 100 13.22 4.62 -20.12
CA PHE A 100 13.25 3.55 -19.14
C PHE A 100 14.67 3.08 -18.91
N VAL A 101 15.10 3.04 -17.64
CA VAL A 101 16.39 2.47 -17.25
C VAL A 101 16.21 0.96 -17.08
N LEU A 102 16.78 0.18 -18.01
CA LEU A 102 16.67 -1.28 -18.00
C LEU A 102 17.85 -1.88 -17.24
N THR A 103 17.59 -2.40 -16.04
CA THR A 103 18.61 -2.98 -15.15
C THR A 103 18.46 -4.50 -14.96
N GLY A 104 17.36 -5.09 -15.40
CA GLY A 104 17.09 -6.52 -15.23
C GLY A 104 15.68 -6.90 -15.71
N SER A 105 15.24 -8.11 -15.38
CA SER A 105 13.98 -8.69 -15.89
C SER A 105 12.74 -7.88 -15.48
N TRP A 106 12.73 -7.27 -14.32
CA TRP A 106 11.58 -6.47 -13.86
C TRP A 106 11.47 -5.15 -14.61
N SER A 107 12.58 -4.45 -14.84
CA SER A 107 12.57 -3.22 -15.63
C SER A 107 12.23 -3.47 -17.10
N GLN A 108 12.64 -4.63 -17.66
CA GLN A 108 12.22 -5.07 -18.99
C GLN A 108 10.70 -5.31 -19.08
N LYS A 109 10.11 -5.95 -18.04
CA LYS A 109 8.65 -6.11 -17.95
C LYS A 109 7.94 -4.75 -17.85
N SER A 110 8.44 -3.86 -17.01
CA SER A 110 7.88 -2.51 -16.85
C SER A 110 7.87 -1.73 -18.16
N HIS A 111 8.97 -1.76 -18.91
CA HIS A 111 9.05 -1.14 -20.23
C HIS A 111 8.03 -1.72 -21.20
N LYS A 112 7.86 -3.05 -21.20
CA LYS A 112 6.88 -3.72 -22.07
C LYS A 112 5.43 -3.34 -21.73
N GLU A 113 5.10 -3.17 -20.45
CA GLU A 113 3.74 -2.80 -20.02
C GLU A 113 3.42 -1.32 -20.27
N ALA A 114 4.43 -0.48 -20.42
CA ALA A 114 4.26 0.95 -20.68
C ALA A 114 4.15 1.31 -22.17
N GLY A 115 4.49 0.39 -23.07
CA GLY A 115 4.42 0.54 -24.56
C GLY A 115 3.20 -0.08 -25.13
#